data_768aaf1d53009550f4ab0dfec3a71552
#
_entry.id   768aaf1d53009550f4ab0dfec3a71552
#
_cell.length_a   1.000
_cell.length_b   1.000
_cell.length_c   1.000
_cell.angle_alpha   90.00
_cell.angle_beta   90.00
_cell.angle_gamma   90.00
#
_symmetry.space_group_name_H-M   'P 1'
#
loop_
_entity.id
_entity.type
_entity.pdbx_description
1 polymer ?
#
loop_
_entity_poly.entity_id
_entity_poly.type
_entity_poly.pdbx_seq_one_letter_code
_entity_poly.pdbx_strand_id
1 'polypeptide(L)'
;MDNPWVSNMALRLSYGYQGNMLSGQSPELIMKKLPFNTHYNELASEVSVYPNPDLRWERTGSFNVGLDFSLFKDILQVNTSYYYKHTKDAFLTKKISSVNGRGEYVINSGTIDNQGFSIDATITPISNDNFRWTLSTSFSKVYNEMNTLPGVDEYELNDFLSGTALTKGHAVGTFWSYKFIGLNPRNGGPIFNDMQDRKQELVGLSKYDTYTMVLTPSGQRDPKAQGSITNSLRYKSF
;
A
#
# COMPACT_ATOMS: atom_id res chain seq x y z
N MET A 1 -38.49 -24.12 -4.84
CA MET A 1 -37.70 -25.37 -4.78
C MET A 1 -36.89 -25.28 -3.50
N ASP A 2 -37.34 -25.95 -2.47
CA ASP A 2 -36.62 -25.99 -1.19
C ASP A 2 -35.47 -26.98 -1.33
N ASN A 3 -34.29 -26.44 -1.64
CA ASN A 3 -33.10 -27.27 -1.67
C ASN A 3 -32.62 -27.42 -0.21
N PRO A 4 -32.63 -28.63 0.37
CA PRO A 4 -32.31 -28.84 1.77
C PRO A 4 -30.85 -28.52 2.11
N TRP A 5 -30.01 -28.33 1.11
CA TRP A 5 -28.58 -28.08 1.27
C TRP A 5 -28.20 -26.59 1.25
N VAL A 6 -28.97 -25.76 0.51
CA VAL A 6 -28.66 -24.31 0.36
C VAL A 6 -29.79 -23.53 1.02
N SER A 7 -29.43 -22.83 2.12
CA SER A 7 -30.34 -21.96 2.85
C SER A 7 -30.46 -20.59 2.23
N ASN A 8 -29.36 -20.05 1.79
CA ASN A 8 -29.29 -18.73 1.16
C ASN A 8 -28.10 -18.65 0.20
N MET A 9 -28.25 -17.88 -0.88
CA MET A 9 -27.18 -17.55 -1.80
C MET A 9 -27.40 -16.15 -2.38
N ALA A 10 -26.42 -15.28 -2.28
CA ALA A 10 -26.48 -13.93 -2.84
C ALA A 10 -25.17 -13.59 -3.57
N LEU A 11 -25.30 -13.10 -4.79
CA LEU A 11 -24.20 -12.53 -5.58
C LEU A 11 -24.32 -11.01 -5.56
N ARG A 12 -23.22 -10.35 -5.20
CA ARG A 12 -23.11 -8.90 -5.20
C ARG A 12 -22.08 -8.45 -6.22
N LEU A 13 -22.47 -7.53 -7.07
CA LEU A 13 -21.61 -6.92 -8.06
C LEU A 13 -21.69 -5.41 -7.90
N SER A 14 -20.56 -4.74 -7.87
CA SER A 14 -20.53 -3.29 -7.89
C SER A 14 -19.37 -2.77 -8.72
N TYR A 15 -19.62 -1.66 -9.41
CA TYR A 15 -18.63 -0.93 -10.16
C TYR A 15 -18.89 0.57 -9.99
N GLY A 16 -17.82 1.34 -9.78
CA GLY A 16 -17.96 2.78 -9.60
C GLY A 16 -16.63 3.51 -9.66
N TYR A 17 -16.72 4.82 -9.71
CA TYR A 17 -15.58 5.72 -9.66
C TYR A 17 -15.68 6.62 -8.44
N GLN A 18 -14.52 6.92 -7.85
CA GLN A 18 -14.38 7.93 -6.82
C GLN A 18 -13.22 8.86 -7.15
N GLY A 19 -13.39 10.14 -6.83
CA GLY A 19 -12.35 11.14 -6.88
C GLY A 19 -11.82 11.43 -5.49
N ASN A 20 -10.52 11.68 -5.39
CA ASN A 20 -9.87 12.15 -4.16
C ASN A 20 -9.03 13.38 -4.50
N MET A 21 -9.04 14.37 -3.61
CA MET A 21 -8.24 15.59 -3.74
C MET A 21 -7.40 15.78 -2.48
N LEU A 22 -6.12 16.06 -2.67
CA LEU A 22 -5.24 16.32 -1.55
C LEU A 22 -5.50 17.72 -1.00
N SER A 23 -5.94 17.81 0.25
CA SER A 23 -6.12 19.08 0.93
C SER A 23 -4.76 19.75 1.20
N GLY A 24 -4.74 21.09 1.16
CA GLY A 24 -3.53 21.86 1.42
C GLY A 24 -2.60 22.04 0.20
N GLN A 25 -2.99 21.53 -0.97
CA GLN A 25 -2.36 21.84 -2.24
C GLN A 25 -3.13 22.93 -2.98
N SER A 26 -2.43 23.70 -3.80
CA SER A 26 -3.03 24.79 -4.56
C SER A 26 -2.43 24.87 -5.95
N PRO A 27 -3.23 25.24 -6.98
CA PRO A 27 -2.66 25.59 -8.28
C PRO A 27 -1.86 26.90 -8.24
N GLU A 28 -2.03 27.70 -7.18
CA GLU A 28 -1.37 28.98 -7.00
C GLU A 28 -0.27 28.92 -5.91
N LEU A 29 0.68 29.86 -6.00
CA LEU A 29 1.72 30.05 -5.01
C LEU A 29 1.11 30.58 -3.69
N ILE A 30 1.29 29.84 -2.60
CA ILE A 30 0.90 30.28 -1.27
C ILE A 30 2.16 30.64 -0.48
N MET A 31 2.21 31.88 0.00
CA MET A 31 3.28 32.35 0.88
C MET A 31 2.78 32.45 2.32
N LYS A 32 3.58 32.00 3.26
CA LYS A 32 3.34 32.14 4.70
C LYS A 32 4.20 33.27 5.21
N LYS A 33 3.57 34.21 5.94
CA LYS A 33 4.27 35.26 6.65
C LYS A 33 5.00 34.67 7.85
N LEU A 34 6.29 34.92 7.98
CA LEU A 34 7.07 34.56 9.14
C LEU A 34 6.86 35.54 10.28
N PRO A 35 7.11 35.14 11.55
CA PRO A 35 7.15 36.07 12.67
C PRO A 35 8.14 37.20 12.41
N PHE A 36 7.82 38.37 12.90
CA PHE A 36 8.71 39.52 12.82
C PHE A 36 10.07 39.23 13.47
N ASN A 37 11.14 39.39 12.70
CA ASN A 37 12.47 39.18 13.21
C ASN A 37 12.99 40.45 13.85
N THR A 38 13.01 40.49 15.18
CA THR A 38 13.45 41.63 15.97
C THR A 38 14.96 41.96 15.82
N HIS A 39 15.79 40.97 15.40
CA HIS A 39 17.21 41.18 15.19
C HIS A 39 17.52 41.97 13.92
N TYR A 40 16.72 41.77 12.89
CA TYR A 40 16.90 42.42 11.60
C TYR A 40 15.84 43.50 11.31
N ASN A 41 14.88 43.65 12.20
CA ASN A 41 13.78 44.62 12.06
C ASN A 41 13.01 44.43 10.72
N GLU A 42 12.85 43.20 10.28
CA GLU A 42 12.29 42.85 8.97
C GLU A 42 11.12 41.85 9.08
N LEU A 43 10.20 41.98 8.13
CA LEU A 43 9.15 40.99 7.86
C LEU A 43 9.63 40.10 6.74
N ALA A 44 9.72 38.80 7.01
CA ALA A 44 10.03 37.80 6.01
C ALA A 44 8.80 36.97 5.67
N SER A 45 8.79 36.38 4.49
CA SER A 45 7.81 35.38 4.06
C SER A 45 8.52 34.19 3.45
N GLU A 46 7.95 33.01 3.61
CA GLU A 46 8.40 31.79 2.99
C GLU A 46 7.34 31.21 2.08
N VAL A 47 7.75 30.47 1.05
CA VAL A 47 6.83 29.73 0.21
C VAL A 47 6.27 28.56 1.00
N SER A 48 4.95 28.57 1.24
CA SER A 48 4.24 27.50 1.94
C SER A 48 3.80 26.40 0.98
N VAL A 49 3.27 26.76 -0.17
CA VAL A 49 2.83 25.83 -1.21
C VAL A 49 3.35 26.32 -2.56
N TYR A 50 4.03 25.45 -3.29
CA TYR A 50 4.41 25.70 -4.67
C TYR A 50 3.20 25.55 -5.59
N PRO A 51 3.06 26.38 -6.62
CA PRO A 51 1.98 26.27 -7.56
C PRO A 51 2.09 24.95 -8.34
N ASN A 52 0.97 24.26 -8.45
CA ASN A 52 0.85 23.10 -9.35
C ASN A 52 -0.36 23.30 -10.23
N PRO A 53 -0.21 23.94 -11.41
CA PRO A 53 -1.31 24.19 -12.34
C PRO A 53 -1.88 22.89 -12.97
N ASP A 54 -1.09 21.80 -12.92
CA ASP A 54 -1.50 20.48 -13.43
C ASP A 54 -2.18 19.63 -12.35
N LEU A 55 -2.45 20.20 -11.17
CA LEU A 55 -3.10 19.49 -10.08
C LEU A 55 -4.50 19.03 -10.47
N ARG A 56 -4.76 17.73 -10.36
CA ARG A 56 -6.03 17.08 -10.71
C ARG A 56 -6.52 16.23 -9.56
N TRP A 57 -7.78 15.82 -9.66
CA TRP A 57 -8.32 14.79 -8.79
C TRP A 57 -7.70 13.44 -9.12
N GLU A 58 -7.24 12.76 -8.09
CA GLU A 58 -6.95 11.33 -8.16
C GLU A 58 -8.26 10.59 -8.47
N ARG A 59 -8.22 9.66 -9.41
CA ARG A 59 -9.40 8.92 -9.89
C ARG A 59 -9.21 7.45 -9.69
N THR A 60 -10.08 6.84 -8.88
CA THR A 60 -10.06 5.41 -8.61
C THR A 60 -11.32 4.76 -9.19
N GLY A 61 -11.13 3.90 -10.19
CA GLY A 61 -12.16 2.95 -10.64
C GLY A 61 -12.12 1.71 -9.76
N SER A 62 -13.27 1.32 -9.21
CA SER A 62 -13.40 0.17 -8.30
C SER A 62 -14.38 -0.84 -8.86
N PHE A 63 -13.98 -2.09 -8.94
CA PHE A 63 -14.81 -3.25 -9.25
C PHE A 63 -14.81 -4.20 -8.07
N ASN A 64 -16.00 -4.64 -7.62
CA ASN A 64 -16.14 -5.58 -6.51
C ASN A 64 -17.12 -6.68 -6.86
N VAL A 65 -16.78 -7.89 -6.46
CA VAL A 65 -17.62 -9.08 -6.54
C VAL A 65 -17.68 -9.71 -5.17
N GLY A 66 -18.87 -10.00 -4.68
CA GLY A 66 -19.09 -10.73 -3.43
C GLY A 66 -20.05 -11.89 -3.64
N LEU A 67 -19.74 -13.01 -3.01
CA LEU A 67 -20.62 -14.20 -2.97
C LEU A 67 -20.82 -14.58 -1.52
N ASP A 68 -22.06 -14.56 -1.10
CA ASP A 68 -22.50 -14.98 0.22
C ASP A 68 -23.35 -16.23 0.07
N PHE A 69 -23.08 -17.24 0.85
CA PHE A 69 -23.91 -18.44 0.87
C PHE A 69 -23.99 -19.09 2.25
N SER A 70 -25.14 -19.67 2.53
CA SER A 70 -25.42 -20.42 3.73
C SER A 70 -25.88 -21.83 3.35
N LEU A 71 -25.29 -22.82 4.02
CA LEU A 71 -25.59 -24.24 3.77
C LEU A 71 -26.08 -24.94 5.04
N PHE A 72 -26.78 -26.04 4.86
CA PHE A 72 -27.23 -26.96 5.93
C PHE A 72 -28.04 -26.22 7.01
N LYS A 73 -29.05 -25.44 6.62
CA LYS A 73 -29.89 -24.65 7.54
C LYS A 73 -29.02 -23.69 8.40
N ASP A 74 -28.13 -22.96 7.72
CA ASP A 74 -27.25 -21.96 8.29
C ASP A 74 -26.14 -22.48 9.25
N ILE A 75 -25.90 -23.80 9.24
CA ILE A 75 -24.76 -24.38 9.98
C ILE A 75 -23.44 -23.87 9.43
N LEU A 76 -23.31 -23.75 8.12
CA LEU A 76 -22.15 -23.18 7.45
C LEU A 76 -22.56 -21.90 6.71
N GLN A 77 -21.94 -20.80 7.07
CA GLN A 77 -22.07 -19.50 6.40
C GLN A 77 -20.72 -19.09 5.84
N VAL A 78 -20.66 -18.71 4.59
CA VAL A 78 -19.44 -18.27 3.93
C VAL A 78 -19.72 -16.98 3.16
N ASN A 79 -18.88 -15.99 3.40
CA ASN A 79 -18.85 -14.73 2.67
C ASN A 79 -17.50 -14.62 1.96
N THR A 80 -17.52 -14.42 0.66
CA THR A 80 -16.31 -14.19 -0.12
C THR A 80 -16.41 -12.87 -0.85
N SER A 81 -15.31 -12.16 -0.96
CA SER A 81 -15.26 -10.96 -1.78
C SER A 81 -13.94 -10.86 -2.53
N TYR A 82 -14.01 -10.29 -3.71
CA TYR A 82 -12.87 -9.89 -4.52
C TYR A 82 -13.06 -8.44 -4.93
N TYR A 83 -11.99 -7.67 -4.88
CA TYR A 83 -11.98 -6.31 -5.39
C TYR A 83 -10.76 -6.05 -6.27
N TYR A 84 -10.97 -5.16 -7.24
CA TYR A 84 -9.92 -4.57 -8.04
C TYR A 84 -10.13 -3.06 -8.11
N LYS A 85 -9.09 -2.29 -7.75
CA LYS A 85 -9.09 -0.84 -7.79
C LYS A 85 -7.94 -0.35 -8.64
N HIS A 86 -8.24 0.49 -9.61
CA HIS A 86 -7.27 1.12 -10.49
C HIS A 86 -7.29 2.63 -10.26
N THR A 87 -6.21 3.16 -9.69
CA THR A 87 -6.06 4.58 -9.38
C THR A 87 -5.18 5.23 -10.43
N LYS A 88 -5.69 6.26 -11.08
CA LYS A 88 -4.96 7.15 -12.00
C LYS A 88 -4.74 8.50 -11.38
N ASP A 89 -3.72 9.20 -11.87
CA ASP A 89 -3.36 10.55 -11.40
C ASP A 89 -3.11 10.55 -9.88
N ALA A 90 -2.52 9.45 -9.33
CA ALA A 90 -2.22 9.32 -7.92
C ALA A 90 -1.27 10.43 -7.45
N PHE A 91 -1.52 10.95 -6.26
CA PHE A 91 -0.64 11.95 -5.65
C PHE A 91 0.66 11.31 -5.22
N LEU A 92 1.76 11.79 -5.77
CA LEU A 92 3.11 11.36 -5.44
C LEU A 92 3.92 12.55 -4.98
N THR A 93 4.72 12.36 -3.93
CA THR A 93 5.70 13.34 -3.49
C THR A 93 7.00 13.10 -4.24
N LYS A 94 7.35 14.03 -5.12
CA LYS A 94 8.63 14.03 -5.82
C LYS A 94 9.65 14.80 -5.00
N LYS A 95 10.80 14.20 -4.73
CA LYS A 95 11.94 14.91 -4.17
C LYS A 95 12.58 15.79 -5.24
N ILE A 96 12.85 17.00 -4.90
CA ILE A 96 13.50 17.99 -5.76
C ILE A 96 14.72 18.59 -5.04
N SER A 97 15.63 19.16 -5.78
CA SER A 97 16.80 19.82 -5.19
C SER A 97 16.38 20.99 -4.30
N SER A 98 16.93 21.04 -3.09
CA SER A 98 16.69 22.09 -2.10
C SER A 98 17.11 23.50 -2.58
N VAL A 99 17.90 23.60 -3.65
CA VAL A 99 18.21 24.86 -4.33
C VAL A 99 16.94 25.60 -4.79
N ASN A 100 15.84 24.86 -5.02
CA ASN A 100 14.54 25.42 -5.35
C ASN A 100 13.77 25.97 -4.12
N GLY A 101 14.38 26.00 -2.93
CA GLY A 101 13.76 26.47 -1.70
C GLY A 101 12.90 25.43 -0.95
N ARG A 102 12.68 24.25 -1.54
CA ARG A 102 12.03 23.08 -0.92
C ARG A 102 12.64 21.80 -1.44
N GLY A 103 12.60 20.76 -0.62
CA GLY A 103 13.07 19.41 -1.00
C GLY A 103 12.00 18.51 -1.63
N GLU A 104 10.74 18.94 -1.64
CA GLU A 104 9.61 18.07 -2.06
C GLU A 104 8.56 18.86 -2.84
N TYR A 105 7.93 18.19 -3.80
CA TYR A 105 6.86 18.71 -4.64
C TYR A 105 5.83 17.62 -4.93
N VAL A 106 4.54 17.92 -4.81
CA VAL A 106 3.46 16.96 -5.09
C VAL A 106 3.07 17.02 -6.55
N ILE A 107 3.00 15.86 -7.20
CA ILE A 107 2.60 15.68 -8.58
C ILE A 107 1.45 14.68 -8.70
N ASN A 108 0.64 14.81 -9.75
CA ASN A 108 -0.40 13.84 -10.13
C ASN A 108 0.06 13.02 -11.32
N SER A 109 0.70 11.90 -11.10
CA SER A 109 1.21 11.16 -12.26
C SER A 109 1.44 9.68 -12.05
N GLY A 110 1.13 9.17 -10.86
CA GLY A 110 1.21 7.76 -10.56
C GLY A 110 -0.02 6.98 -11.00
N THR A 111 0.18 5.70 -11.30
CA THR A 111 -0.90 4.73 -11.47
C THR A 111 -0.67 3.57 -10.53
N ILE A 112 -1.66 3.25 -9.70
CA ILE A 112 -1.56 2.22 -8.66
C ILE A 112 -2.71 1.24 -8.85
N ASP A 113 -2.38 -0.05 -8.85
CA ASP A 113 -3.35 -1.12 -8.82
C ASP A 113 -3.41 -1.75 -7.42
N ASN A 114 -4.61 -1.94 -6.93
CA ASN A 114 -4.89 -2.64 -5.69
C ASN A 114 -5.93 -3.72 -5.97
N GLN A 115 -5.61 -4.95 -5.64
CA GLN A 115 -6.55 -6.05 -5.71
C GLN A 115 -6.44 -6.92 -4.48
N GLY A 116 -7.53 -7.55 -4.15
CA GLY A 116 -7.53 -8.45 -3.00
C GLY A 116 -8.76 -9.32 -2.96
N PHE A 117 -8.67 -10.36 -2.16
CA PHE A 117 -9.81 -11.20 -1.85
C PHE A 117 -9.89 -11.44 -0.35
N SER A 118 -11.11 -11.66 0.13
CA SER A 118 -11.38 -12.09 1.49
C SER A 118 -12.34 -13.27 1.50
N ILE A 119 -12.18 -14.10 2.51
CA ILE A 119 -13.07 -15.23 2.81
C ILE A 119 -13.34 -15.19 4.31
N ASP A 120 -14.60 -15.10 4.68
CA ASP A 120 -15.07 -15.21 6.04
C ASP A 120 -16.01 -16.44 6.11
N ALA A 121 -15.70 -17.41 6.96
CA ALA A 121 -16.49 -18.61 7.13
C ALA A 121 -16.86 -18.80 8.60
N THR A 122 -18.11 -19.11 8.86
CA THR A 122 -18.61 -19.43 10.19
C THR A 122 -19.33 -20.77 10.14
N ILE A 123 -18.92 -21.67 10.99
CA ILE A 123 -19.60 -22.96 11.20
C ILE A 123 -20.12 -23.04 12.63
N THR A 124 -21.37 -23.46 12.76
CA THR A 124 -22.03 -23.71 14.05
C THR A 124 -22.43 -25.19 14.12
N PRO A 125 -21.47 -26.10 14.44
CA PRO A 125 -21.71 -27.53 14.42
C PRO A 125 -22.75 -27.97 15.43
N ILE A 126 -22.84 -27.28 16.56
CA ILE A 126 -23.76 -27.61 17.65
C ILE A 126 -24.49 -26.32 18.06
N SER A 127 -25.80 -26.38 18.01
CA SER A 127 -26.68 -25.31 18.46
C SER A 127 -27.95 -25.90 19.06
N ASN A 128 -28.04 -25.92 20.38
CA ASN A 128 -29.22 -26.29 21.12
C ASN A 128 -29.48 -25.32 22.29
N ASP A 129 -30.56 -25.50 23.03
CA ASP A 129 -30.99 -24.58 24.10
C ASP A 129 -29.92 -24.39 25.19
N ASN A 130 -29.11 -25.39 25.47
CA ASN A 130 -28.13 -25.38 26.54
C ASN A 130 -26.69 -25.12 26.05
N PHE A 131 -26.37 -25.49 24.81
CA PHE A 131 -25.00 -25.45 24.31
C PHE A 131 -24.95 -24.96 22.86
N ARG A 132 -24.08 -23.98 22.60
CA ARG A 132 -23.78 -23.50 21.26
C ARG A 132 -22.28 -23.43 21.07
N TRP A 133 -21.82 -24.05 20.00
CA TRP A 133 -20.43 -23.98 19.56
C TRP A 133 -20.35 -23.35 18.17
N THR A 134 -19.60 -22.27 18.08
CA THR A 134 -19.38 -21.54 16.83
C THR A 134 -17.88 -21.37 16.59
N LEU A 135 -17.44 -21.72 15.38
CA LEU A 135 -16.09 -21.51 14.91
C LEU A 135 -16.14 -20.56 13.71
N SER A 136 -15.45 -19.43 13.82
CA SER A 136 -15.35 -18.44 12.73
C SER A 136 -13.91 -18.29 12.30
N THR A 137 -13.70 -18.21 11.00
CA THR A 137 -12.38 -17.93 10.40
C THR A 137 -12.51 -16.81 9.39
N SER A 138 -11.52 -15.93 9.36
CA SER A 138 -11.38 -14.87 8.38
C SER A 138 -10.01 -14.98 7.74
N PHE A 139 -9.94 -14.83 6.44
CA PHE A 139 -8.70 -14.77 5.69
C PHE A 139 -8.80 -13.72 4.61
N SER A 140 -7.77 -12.88 4.48
CA SER A 140 -7.66 -11.92 3.38
C SER A 140 -6.24 -11.84 2.83
N LYS A 141 -6.16 -11.56 1.54
CA LYS A 141 -4.90 -11.34 0.83
C LYS A 141 -5.02 -10.12 -0.06
N VAL A 142 -4.01 -9.26 0.00
CA VAL A 142 -3.96 -7.98 -0.72
C VAL A 142 -2.72 -7.96 -1.60
N TYR A 143 -2.89 -7.45 -2.81
CA TYR A 143 -1.82 -7.14 -3.76
C TYR A 143 -1.93 -5.67 -4.12
N ASN A 144 -0.82 -4.98 -4.01
CA ASN A 144 -0.66 -3.59 -4.38
C ASN A 144 0.52 -3.48 -5.33
N GLU A 145 0.38 -2.71 -6.39
CA GLU A 145 1.45 -2.51 -7.39
C GLU A 145 1.44 -1.09 -7.94
N MET A 146 2.60 -0.48 -8.01
CA MET A 146 2.84 0.78 -8.69
C MET A 146 3.12 0.51 -10.17
N ASN A 147 2.20 0.85 -11.06
CA ASN A 147 2.34 0.57 -12.50
C ASN A 147 3.15 1.64 -13.24
N THR A 148 2.91 2.91 -12.91
CA THR A 148 3.66 4.02 -13.50
C THR A 148 4.18 4.95 -12.44
N LEU A 149 5.41 5.37 -12.61
CA LEU A 149 6.11 6.24 -11.70
C LEU A 149 6.93 7.25 -12.52
N PRO A 150 6.47 8.47 -12.70
CA PRO A 150 7.22 9.47 -13.45
C PRO A 150 8.24 10.18 -12.58
N GLY A 151 9.46 10.30 -13.07
CA GLY A 151 10.47 11.26 -12.63
C GLY A 151 10.87 11.19 -11.15
N VAL A 152 11.40 10.06 -10.69
CA VAL A 152 11.80 9.83 -9.28
C VAL A 152 13.30 9.58 -9.13
N ASP A 153 14.11 10.44 -9.69
CA ASP A 153 15.55 10.24 -9.72
C ASP A 153 16.28 10.61 -8.42
N GLU A 154 15.58 11.24 -7.46
CA GLU A 154 16.15 11.85 -6.26
C GLU A 154 16.04 11.00 -4.99
N TYR A 155 15.69 9.71 -5.08
CA TYR A 155 15.67 8.84 -3.90
C TYR A 155 17.08 8.52 -3.42
N GLU A 156 17.26 8.57 -2.09
CA GLU A 156 18.48 8.17 -1.41
C GLU A 156 18.40 6.69 -0.97
N LEU A 157 19.52 6.08 -0.64
CA LEU A 157 19.58 4.70 -0.16
C LEU A 157 18.59 4.44 0.99
N ASN A 158 18.50 5.38 1.94
CA ASN A 158 17.62 5.24 3.09
C ASN A 158 16.14 5.18 2.70
N ASP A 159 15.72 5.81 1.60
CA ASP A 159 14.34 5.74 1.12
C ASP A 159 13.98 4.33 0.67
N PHE A 160 14.92 3.62 0.05
CA PHE A 160 14.76 2.21 -0.32
C PHE A 160 14.73 1.30 0.91
N LEU A 161 15.65 1.50 1.86
CA LEU A 161 15.73 0.67 3.07
C LEU A 161 14.51 0.85 3.98
N SER A 162 13.96 2.07 4.05
CA SER A 162 12.77 2.40 4.87
C SER A 162 11.44 2.11 4.18
N GLY A 163 11.44 1.75 2.89
CA GLY A 163 10.23 1.51 2.10
C GLY A 163 9.45 2.77 1.76
N THR A 164 10.10 3.94 1.76
CA THR A 164 9.50 5.20 1.29
C THR A 164 9.75 5.44 -0.20
N ALA A 165 10.77 4.79 -0.78
CA ALA A 165 11.00 4.83 -2.22
C ALA A 165 9.88 4.07 -2.95
N LEU A 166 9.28 4.74 -3.92
CA LEU A 166 8.31 4.13 -4.82
C LEU A 166 9.05 3.50 -5.99
N THR A 167 8.69 2.27 -6.34
CA THR A 167 9.32 1.55 -7.44
C THR A 167 8.28 0.91 -8.33
N LYS A 168 8.47 1.06 -9.64
CA LYS A 168 7.58 0.46 -10.63
C LYS A 168 7.60 -1.07 -10.54
N GLY A 169 6.44 -1.70 -10.63
CA GLY A 169 6.28 -3.16 -10.56
C GLY A 169 6.34 -3.72 -9.14
N HIS A 170 6.36 -2.85 -8.12
CA HIS A 170 6.42 -3.27 -6.72
C HIS A 170 5.33 -2.58 -5.90
N ALA A 171 5.05 -3.17 -4.74
CA ALA A 171 4.08 -2.59 -3.81
C ALA A 171 4.59 -1.26 -3.23
N VAL A 172 3.65 -0.33 -2.99
CA VAL A 172 3.93 0.86 -2.19
C VAL A 172 4.37 0.41 -0.78
N GLY A 173 5.49 0.95 -0.30
CA GLY A 173 6.05 0.54 0.99
C GLY A 173 6.90 -0.73 0.93
N THR A 174 7.43 -1.09 -0.25
CA THR A 174 8.40 -2.18 -0.40
C THR A 174 9.73 -1.80 0.25
N PHE A 175 10.22 -2.66 1.15
CA PHE A 175 11.56 -2.56 1.71
C PHE A 175 12.58 -3.21 0.78
N TRP A 176 13.71 -2.57 0.63
CA TRP A 176 14.82 -3.06 -0.16
C TRP A 176 16.03 -3.32 0.72
N SER A 177 16.85 -4.28 0.38
CA SER A 177 18.07 -4.58 1.11
C SER A 177 19.14 -5.14 0.17
N TYR A 178 20.40 -5.10 0.63
CA TYR A 178 21.44 -5.86 -0.03
C TYR A 178 21.17 -7.36 0.13
N LYS A 179 21.33 -8.11 -0.94
CA LYS A 179 21.16 -9.57 -0.89
C LYS A 179 22.35 -10.20 -0.15
N PHE A 180 22.07 -10.82 0.99
CA PHE A 180 23.06 -11.61 1.71
C PHE A 180 23.38 -12.89 0.89
N ILE A 181 24.67 -13.16 0.67
CA ILE A 181 25.14 -14.31 -0.13
C ILE A 181 25.97 -15.30 0.69
N GLY A 182 26.41 -14.95 1.89
CA GLY A 182 27.13 -15.87 2.75
C GLY A 182 28.02 -15.19 3.78
N LEU A 183 28.84 -16.01 4.43
CA LEU A 183 29.85 -15.54 5.37
C LEU A 183 31.25 -15.67 4.76
N ASN A 184 32.11 -14.72 5.04
CA ASN A 184 33.51 -14.77 4.65
C ASN A 184 34.21 -15.88 5.47
N PRO A 185 34.77 -16.90 4.81
CA PRO A 185 35.41 -18.04 5.48
C PRO A 185 36.66 -17.65 6.30
N ARG A 186 37.25 -16.48 6.06
CA ARG A 186 38.46 -16.04 6.78
C ARG A 186 38.15 -15.27 8.08
N ASN A 187 37.08 -14.50 8.10
CA ASN A 187 36.80 -13.61 9.23
C ASN A 187 35.36 -13.71 9.78
N GLY A 188 34.53 -14.58 9.18
CA GLY A 188 33.13 -14.75 9.57
C GLY A 188 32.21 -13.55 9.28
N GLY A 189 32.71 -12.51 8.60
CA GLY A 189 31.91 -11.34 8.25
C GLY A 189 30.85 -11.63 7.19
N PRO A 190 29.73 -10.90 7.18
CA PRO A 190 28.69 -11.08 6.16
C PRO A 190 29.17 -10.59 4.79
N ILE A 191 28.83 -11.33 3.75
CA ILE A 191 29.07 -10.97 2.35
C ILE A 191 27.73 -10.65 1.73
N PHE A 192 27.64 -9.49 1.08
CA PHE A 192 26.47 -9.02 0.37
C PHE A 192 26.77 -8.87 -1.13
N ASN A 193 25.74 -9.03 -1.96
CA ASN A 193 25.83 -8.72 -3.38
C ASN A 193 25.75 -7.21 -3.56
N ASP A 194 26.89 -6.55 -3.67
CA ASP A 194 27.04 -5.08 -3.75
C ASP A 194 27.39 -4.57 -5.15
N MET A 195 27.38 -5.44 -6.14
CA MET A 195 27.73 -5.11 -7.53
C MET A 195 29.15 -4.58 -7.73
N GLN A 196 30.08 -4.81 -6.77
CA GLN A 196 31.45 -4.32 -6.90
C GLN A 196 32.13 -4.82 -8.17
N ASP A 197 31.86 -6.08 -8.53
CA ASP A 197 32.43 -6.68 -9.74
C ASP A 197 31.79 -6.16 -11.04
N ARG A 198 30.66 -5.42 -10.94
CA ARG A 198 29.88 -4.88 -12.05
C ARG A 198 29.83 -3.33 -12.05
N LYS A 199 30.84 -2.69 -11.48
CA LYS A 199 30.88 -1.20 -11.37
C LYS A 199 30.70 -0.49 -12.69
N GLN A 200 31.19 -1.06 -13.79
CA GLN A 200 31.06 -0.45 -15.12
C GLN A 200 29.60 -0.36 -15.58
N GLU A 201 28.74 -1.28 -15.14
CA GLU A 201 27.31 -1.27 -15.47
C GLU A 201 26.54 -0.16 -14.74
N LEU A 202 27.11 0.37 -13.66
CA LEU A 202 26.51 1.43 -12.87
C LEU A 202 26.91 2.83 -13.34
N VAL A 203 27.87 2.93 -14.25
CA VAL A 203 28.37 4.23 -14.74
C VAL A 203 27.30 4.88 -15.62
N GLY A 204 26.92 6.13 -15.26
CA GLY A 204 25.93 6.91 -16.01
C GLY A 204 24.47 6.59 -15.69
N LEU A 205 24.21 5.67 -14.76
CA LEU A 205 22.85 5.43 -14.26
C LEU A 205 22.41 6.52 -13.28
N SER A 206 21.10 6.75 -13.20
CA SER A 206 20.53 7.56 -12.14
C SER A 206 20.71 6.85 -10.77
N LYS A 207 20.58 7.59 -9.66
CA LYS A 207 20.57 6.97 -8.33
C LYS A 207 19.46 5.93 -8.20
N TYR A 208 18.28 6.23 -8.72
CA TYR A 208 17.15 5.31 -8.74
C TYR A 208 17.48 3.99 -9.44
N ASP A 209 18.00 4.06 -10.66
CA ASP A 209 18.37 2.86 -11.43
C ASP A 209 19.48 2.07 -10.75
N THR A 210 20.48 2.78 -10.19
CA THR A 210 21.57 2.15 -9.43
C THR A 210 21.02 1.36 -8.25
N TYR A 211 20.16 1.95 -7.41
CA TYR A 211 19.62 1.25 -6.25
C TYR A 211 18.68 0.11 -6.62
N THR A 212 17.83 0.28 -7.63
CA THR A 212 16.95 -0.81 -8.09
C THR A 212 17.71 -1.98 -8.72
N MET A 213 18.92 -1.74 -9.25
CA MET A 213 19.78 -2.79 -9.79
C MET A 213 20.58 -3.52 -8.69
N VAL A 214 21.05 -2.79 -7.66
CA VAL A 214 21.91 -3.34 -6.60
C VAL A 214 21.11 -3.97 -5.47
N LEU A 215 19.99 -3.37 -5.11
CA LEU A 215 19.16 -3.84 -4.01
C LEU A 215 18.14 -4.89 -4.49
N THR A 216 17.65 -5.68 -3.56
CA THR A 216 16.58 -6.65 -3.80
C THR A 216 15.38 -6.37 -2.89
N PRO A 217 14.14 -6.55 -3.37
CA PRO A 217 12.96 -6.43 -2.52
C PRO A 217 13.03 -7.47 -1.40
N SER A 218 12.99 -7.03 -0.15
CA SER A 218 13.11 -7.89 1.03
C SER A 218 11.82 -8.05 1.82
N GLY A 219 10.83 -7.20 1.56
CA GLY A 219 9.53 -7.23 2.23
C GLY A 219 8.70 -6.03 1.88
N GLN A 220 7.56 -5.89 2.53
CA GLN A 220 6.69 -4.72 2.39
C GLN A 220 6.08 -4.35 3.73
N ARG A 221 5.69 -3.06 3.89
CA ARG A 221 5.11 -2.52 5.11
C ARG A 221 3.79 -3.18 5.47
N ASP A 222 2.92 -3.32 4.48
CA ASP A 222 1.59 -3.89 4.68
C ASP A 222 1.63 -5.40 4.57
N PRO A 223 0.96 -6.15 5.47
CA PRO A 223 0.88 -7.59 5.38
C PRO A 223 0.24 -8.04 4.07
N LYS A 224 0.87 -8.97 3.35
CA LYS A 224 0.32 -9.55 2.11
C LYS A 224 -0.92 -10.41 2.38
N ALA A 225 -0.97 -11.03 3.54
CA ALA A 225 -2.07 -11.88 3.96
C ALA A 225 -2.27 -11.73 5.47
N GLN A 226 -3.51 -11.82 5.89
CA GLN A 226 -3.90 -11.84 7.30
C GLN A 226 -5.05 -12.82 7.49
N GLY A 227 -5.14 -13.39 8.68
CA GLY A 227 -6.21 -14.30 9.02
C GLY A 227 -6.42 -14.39 10.52
N SER A 228 -7.61 -14.83 10.89
CA SER A 228 -8.00 -15.05 12.28
C SER A 228 -8.86 -16.31 12.40
N ILE A 229 -8.81 -16.93 13.57
CA ILE A 229 -9.71 -18.02 13.97
C ILE A 229 -10.29 -17.66 15.32
N THR A 230 -11.60 -17.65 15.40
CA THR A 230 -12.34 -17.37 16.63
C THR A 230 -13.15 -18.61 17.02
N ASN A 231 -12.94 -19.10 18.22
CA ASN A 231 -13.70 -20.21 18.78
C ASN A 231 -14.59 -19.68 19.90
N SER A 232 -15.89 -19.89 19.80
CA SER A 232 -16.89 -19.44 20.76
C SER A 232 -17.71 -20.60 21.27
N LEU A 233 -17.73 -20.76 22.57
CA LEU A 233 -18.51 -21.76 23.28
C LEU A 233 -19.45 -21.06 24.25
N ARG A 234 -20.71 -21.36 24.19
CA ARG A 234 -21.73 -20.87 25.13
C ARG A 234 -22.44 -22.07 25.77
N TYR A 235 -22.47 -22.08 27.08
CA TYR A 235 -23.22 -23.05 27.86
C TYR A 235 -24.24 -22.31 28.74
N LYS A 236 -25.53 -22.50 28.49
CA LYS A 236 -26.64 -21.81 29.17
C LYS A 236 -26.42 -20.27 29.16
N SER A 237 -26.23 -19.67 30.33
CA SER A 237 -26.03 -18.21 30.49
C SER A 237 -24.55 -17.78 30.49
N PHE A 238 -23.62 -18.71 30.26
CA PHE A 238 -22.18 -18.45 30.21
C PHE A 238 -21.67 -18.49 28.77
#